data_4cee11c3b1611d6374fdfc87685b5bc6
#
_entry.id   4cee11c3b1611d6374fdfc87685b5bc6
#
_cell.length_a   1.000
_cell.length_b   1.000
_cell.length_c   1.000
_cell.angle_alpha   90.00
_cell.angle_beta   90.00
_cell.angle_gamma   90.00
#
_symmetry.space_group_name_H-M   'P 1'
#
loop_
_entity.id
_entity.type
_entity.pdbx_description
1 polymer ?
#
loop_
_entity_poly.entity_id
_entity_poly.type
_entity_poly.pdbx_seq_one_letter_code
_entity_poly.pdbx_strand_id
1 'polypeptide(L)'
;MSELPMVGRPLVNLYARSSTWEEPPWPSAFELARLLPHSSWTLVGGLMVKLHAELAELPAPRTTVDVDAALHLETEATTFPQAAALLQGAGYVLDRSTKHAYRFDRGQDRVDLMCADRQIIIKHPRYDGRPLFGIPGGTRALQQTINIDVLTAVDTVRLVVPTVRGALVLKGAAYLADSRHRGRHAEDAVVLLACMDDASEALLGLSQQSRGRLRALVKVLTEQTAPWANHDAVVQSLARETLDELAELLGT
;
A
#
# COMPACT_ATOMS: atom_id res chain seq x y z
N MET A 1 -31.14 -4.78 9.45
CA MET A 1 -29.76 -4.43 9.05
C MET A 1 -29.67 -4.75 7.56
N SER A 2 -29.71 -3.73 6.72
CA SER A 2 -29.66 -3.88 5.27
C SER A 2 -28.20 -4.20 4.88
N GLU A 3 -27.96 -5.40 4.35
CA GLU A 3 -26.73 -5.73 3.68
C GLU A 3 -26.57 -4.81 2.47
N LEU A 4 -25.59 -3.91 2.52
CA LEU A 4 -25.18 -3.19 1.34
C LEU A 4 -24.64 -4.22 0.33
N PRO A 5 -25.09 -4.20 -0.93
CA PRO A 5 -24.58 -5.09 -1.93
C PRO A 5 -23.07 -4.87 -2.03
N MET A 6 -22.30 -5.93 -1.91
CA MET A 6 -20.86 -5.92 -2.22
C MET A 6 -20.73 -5.57 -3.70
N VAL A 7 -20.58 -4.29 -4.00
CA VAL A 7 -20.14 -3.85 -5.33
C VAL A 7 -18.77 -4.50 -5.52
N GLY A 8 -18.66 -5.39 -6.50
CA GLY A 8 -17.42 -6.12 -6.76
C GLY A 8 -16.28 -5.11 -6.93
N ARG A 9 -15.13 -5.39 -6.32
CA ARG A 9 -13.94 -4.55 -6.50
C ARG A 9 -13.64 -4.43 -8.00
N PRO A 10 -13.33 -3.24 -8.51
CA PRO A 10 -12.90 -3.10 -9.91
C PRO A 10 -11.76 -4.06 -10.21
N LEU A 11 -11.77 -4.64 -11.40
CA LEU A 11 -10.75 -5.56 -11.87
C LEU A 11 -10.00 -4.91 -13.04
N VAL A 12 -8.69 -4.87 -12.92
CA VAL A 12 -7.78 -4.40 -13.97
C VAL A 12 -6.82 -5.54 -14.34
N ASN A 13 -6.60 -5.75 -15.63
CA ASN A 13 -5.62 -6.71 -16.11
C ASN A 13 -4.31 -6.00 -16.42
N LEU A 14 -3.22 -6.45 -15.84
CA LEU A 14 -1.88 -5.95 -16.09
C LEU A 14 -1.06 -7.04 -16.77
N TYR A 15 -0.79 -6.84 -18.05
CA TYR A 15 0.10 -7.73 -18.78
C TYR A 15 1.54 -7.42 -18.40
N ALA A 16 2.30 -8.44 -18.03
CA ALA A 16 3.73 -8.28 -17.74
C ALA A 16 4.45 -7.75 -18.98
N ARG A 17 4.83 -6.48 -18.96
CA ARG A 17 5.57 -5.83 -20.05
C ARG A 17 7.08 -5.99 -19.89
N SER A 18 7.57 -6.46 -18.75
CA SER A 18 9.00 -6.55 -18.47
C SER A 18 9.37 -7.77 -17.65
N SER A 19 10.65 -8.17 -17.73
CA SER A 19 11.29 -9.18 -16.88
C SER A 19 11.33 -8.80 -15.38
N THR A 20 10.88 -7.61 -14.99
CA THR A 20 10.93 -7.13 -13.60
C THR A 20 10.06 -7.94 -12.64
N TRP A 21 9.04 -8.67 -13.13
CA TRP A 21 8.24 -9.58 -12.31
C TRP A 21 9.01 -10.78 -11.75
N GLU A 22 10.15 -11.11 -12.33
CA GLU A 22 11.06 -12.16 -11.85
C GLU A 22 12.07 -11.64 -10.83
N GLU A 23 12.17 -10.32 -10.66
CA GLU A 23 13.11 -9.70 -9.73
C GLU A 23 12.49 -9.52 -8.34
N PRO A 24 13.28 -9.68 -7.26
CA PRO A 24 12.82 -9.37 -5.92
C PRO A 24 12.30 -7.92 -5.81
N PRO A 25 11.24 -7.68 -5.03
CA PRO A 25 10.53 -8.64 -4.19
C PRO A 25 9.25 -9.23 -4.82
N TRP A 26 9.02 -9.10 -6.16
CA TRP A 26 7.81 -9.58 -6.83
C TRP A 26 7.54 -11.08 -6.64
N PRO A 27 8.54 -11.99 -6.74
CA PRO A 27 8.29 -13.42 -6.48
C PRO A 27 7.68 -13.67 -5.10
N SER A 28 8.15 -12.96 -4.06
CA SER A 28 7.60 -13.07 -2.71
C SER A 28 6.17 -12.51 -2.60
N ALA A 29 5.84 -11.44 -3.33
CA ALA A 29 4.49 -10.91 -3.39
C ALA A 29 3.52 -11.89 -4.08
N PHE A 30 3.94 -12.51 -5.18
CA PHE A 30 3.15 -13.52 -5.89
C PHE A 30 3.01 -14.82 -5.08
N GLU A 31 4.05 -15.23 -4.37
CA GLU A 31 3.96 -16.35 -3.43
C GLU A 31 2.94 -16.06 -2.33
N LEU A 32 2.99 -14.88 -1.71
CA LEU A 32 2.02 -14.47 -0.70
C LEU A 32 0.59 -14.48 -1.25
N ALA A 33 0.40 -14.02 -2.50
CA ALA A 33 -0.91 -14.02 -3.16
C ALA A 33 -1.47 -15.43 -3.43
N ARG A 34 -0.60 -16.42 -3.57
CA ARG A 34 -1.01 -17.83 -3.68
C ARG A 34 -1.26 -18.49 -2.34
N LEU A 35 -0.58 -18.03 -1.28
CA LEU A 35 -0.74 -18.55 0.08
C LEU A 35 -2.00 -18.03 0.78
N LEU A 36 -2.36 -16.78 0.56
CA LEU A 36 -3.46 -16.12 1.26
C LEU A 36 -4.65 -15.87 0.32
N PRO A 37 -5.90 -16.06 0.79
CA PRO A 37 -7.08 -15.65 0.04
C PRO A 37 -7.01 -14.17 -0.32
N HIS A 38 -7.26 -13.80 -1.58
CA HIS A 38 -7.19 -12.40 -2.05
C HIS A 38 -8.13 -11.44 -1.30
N SER A 39 -9.19 -11.96 -0.66
CA SER A 39 -10.11 -11.18 0.16
C SER A 39 -9.59 -10.87 1.56
N SER A 40 -8.52 -11.55 2.01
CA SER A 40 -8.02 -11.46 3.39
C SER A 40 -6.88 -10.48 3.59
N TRP A 41 -6.31 -9.94 2.51
CA TRP A 41 -5.17 -9.03 2.59
C TRP A 41 -5.13 -8.03 1.43
N THR A 42 -4.31 -7.01 1.57
CA THR A 42 -4.07 -5.98 0.57
C THR A 42 -2.59 -5.65 0.53
N LEU A 43 -2.01 -5.62 -0.67
CA LEU A 43 -0.65 -5.15 -0.89
C LEU A 43 -0.60 -3.65 -0.66
N VAL A 44 0.37 -3.21 0.14
CA VAL A 44 0.60 -1.79 0.47
C VAL A 44 2.08 -1.44 0.27
N GLY A 45 2.56 -0.36 0.86
CA GLY A 45 3.98 -0.01 0.84
C GLY A 45 4.54 0.42 -0.51
N GLY A 46 5.78 0.05 -0.78
CA GLY A 46 6.50 0.44 -2.00
C GLY A 46 6.03 -0.32 -3.24
N LEU A 47 5.73 -1.62 -3.12
CA LEU A 47 5.24 -2.43 -4.24
C LEU A 47 3.87 -1.97 -4.75
N MET A 48 2.98 -1.53 -3.85
CA MET A 48 1.71 -0.92 -4.23
C MET A 48 1.94 0.31 -5.13
N VAL A 49 2.91 1.18 -4.79
CA VAL A 49 3.24 2.37 -5.60
C VAL A 49 3.80 1.96 -6.96
N LYS A 50 4.69 0.96 -6.99
CA LYS A 50 5.20 0.39 -8.25
C LYS A 50 4.06 -0.13 -9.14
N LEU A 51 3.10 -0.84 -8.55
CA LEU A 51 1.98 -1.41 -9.30
C LEU A 51 1.08 -0.32 -9.90
N HIS A 52 0.84 0.77 -9.18
CA HIS A 52 0.12 1.94 -9.73
C HIS A 52 0.91 2.62 -10.86
N ALA A 53 2.23 2.77 -10.71
CA ALA A 53 3.07 3.32 -11.78
C ALA A 53 3.04 2.45 -13.05
N GLU A 54 3.11 1.13 -12.91
CA GLU A 54 3.00 0.19 -14.03
C GLU A 54 1.62 0.29 -14.74
N LEU A 55 0.52 0.43 -13.97
CA LEU A 55 -0.81 0.63 -14.53
C LEU A 55 -0.95 1.93 -15.30
N ALA A 56 -0.28 2.98 -14.84
CA ALA A 56 -0.26 4.30 -15.48
C ALA A 56 0.84 4.43 -16.56
N GLU A 57 1.56 3.36 -16.88
CA GLU A 57 2.68 3.33 -17.83
C GLU A 57 3.78 4.36 -17.53
N LEU A 58 3.98 4.65 -16.24
CA LEU A 58 4.99 5.60 -15.78
C LEU A 58 6.32 4.91 -15.48
N PRO A 59 7.45 5.65 -15.53
CA PRO A 59 8.74 5.16 -15.12
C PRO A 59 8.74 4.59 -13.71
N ALA A 60 9.51 3.51 -13.51
CA ALA A 60 9.57 2.82 -12.23
C ALA A 60 10.03 3.76 -11.11
N PRO A 61 9.29 3.80 -9.97
CA PRO A 61 9.70 4.56 -8.81
C PRO A 61 10.93 3.92 -8.12
N ARG A 62 11.33 4.49 -7.00
CA ARG A 62 12.43 3.97 -6.18
C ARG A 62 12.33 2.45 -5.94
N THR A 63 13.48 1.82 -5.74
CA THR A 63 13.55 0.39 -5.39
C THR A 63 12.92 0.14 -4.02
N THR A 64 12.16 -0.96 -3.91
CA THR A 64 11.69 -1.55 -2.65
C THR A 64 12.21 -2.97 -2.55
N VAL A 65 12.48 -3.44 -1.33
CA VAL A 65 13.09 -4.76 -1.07
C VAL A 65 12.19 -5.69 -0.25
N ASP A 66 11.04 -5.18 0.20
CA ASP A 66 10.09 -5.86 1.06
C ASP A 66 8.70 -5.91 0.45
N VAL A 67 7.92 -6.88 0.90
CA VAL A 67 6.49 -7.00 0.60
C VAL A 67 5.71 -6.54 1.82
N ASP A 68 5.06 -5.41 1.71
CA ASP A 68 4.18 -4.89 2.76
C ASP A 68 2.75 -5.41 2.54
N ALA A 69 2.21 -6.18 3.46
CA ALA A 69 0.87 -6.78 3.40
C ALA A 69 0.01 -6.35 4.58
N ALA A 70 -1.18 -5.86 4.29
CA ALA A 70 -2.19 -5.50 5.29
C ALA A 70 -3.25 -6.59 5.38
N LEU A 71 -3.33 -7.30 6.51
CA LEU A 71 -4.38 -8.27 6.79
C LEU A 71 -5.70 -7.59 7.18
N HIS A 72 -6.79 -8.11 6.63
CA HIS A 72 -8.17 -7.73 6.94
C HIS A 72 -8.73 -8.59 8.08
N LEU A 73 -8.30 -8.34 9.31
CA LEU A 73 -8.78 -9.10 10.48
C LEU A 73 -10.29 -8.91 10.74
N GLU A 74 -10.87 -7.85 10.21
CA GLU A 74 -12.30 -7.54 10.31
C GLU A 74 -13.20 -8.45 9.47
N THR A 75 -12.66 -9.07 8.42
CA THR A 75 -13.41 -9.98 7.55
C THR A 75 -13.51 -11.39 8.12
N GLU A 76 -12.70 -11.71 9.12
CA GLU A 76 -12.56 -13.05 9.71
C GLU A 76 -12.18 -14.16 8.70
N ALA A 77 -11.87 -13.79 7.45
CA ALA A 77 -11.43 -14.72 6.41
C ALA A 77 -10.08 -15.38 6.74
N THR A 78 -9.24 -14.67 7.48
CA THR A 78 -7.92 -15.16 7.95
C THR A 78 -7.55 -14.45 9.24
N THR A 79 -6.99 -15.19 10.19
CA THR A 79 -6.40 -14.62 11.41
C THR A 79 -4.90 -14.41 11.23
N PHE A 80 -4.31 -13.52 12.04
CA PHE A 80 -2.86 -13.32 11.99
C PHE A 80 -2.06 -14.63 12.25
N PRO A 81 -2.40 -15.47 13.25
CA PRO A 81 -1.72 -16.77 13.43
C PRO A 81 -1.82 -17.70 12.23
N GLN A 82 -2.96 -17.75 11.52
CA GLN A 82 -3.11 -18.57 10.32
C GLN A 82 -2.21 -18.04 9.19
N ALA A 83 -2.21 -16.75 8.92
CA ALA A 83 -1.34 -16.15 7.90
C ALA A 83 0.15 -16.35 8.25
N ALA A 84 0.53 -16.16 9.51
CA ALA A 84 1.87 -16.42 10.00
C ALA A 84 2.30 -17.88 9.83
N ALA A 85 1.39 -18.84 10.09
CA ALA A 85 1.66 -20.26 9.91
C ALA A 85 1.89 -20.63 8.43
N LEU A 86 1.14 -20.00 7.50
CA LEU A 86 1.35 -20.19 6.06
C LEU A 86 2.71 -19.64 5.61
N LEU A 87 3.11 -18.45 6.07
CA LEU A 87 4.44 -17.91 5.81
C LEU A 87 5.55 -18.78 6.38
N GLN A 88 5.38 -19.28 7.61
CA GLN A 88 6.34 -20.20 8.23
C GLN A 88 6.43 -21.54 7.47
N GLY A 89 5.31 -22.05 7.00
CA GLY A 89 5.26 -23.23 6.13
C GLY A 89 6.00 -23.05 4.80
N ALA A 90 6.06 -21.81 4.29
CA ALA A 90 6.84 -21.42 3.12
C ALA A 90 8.31 -21.08 3.46
N GLY A 91 8.76 -21.30 4.69
CA GLY A 91 10.15 -21.12 5.13
C GLY A 91 10.50 -19.73 5.65
N TYR A 92 9.54 -18.82 5.80
CA TYR A 92 9.79 -17.52 6.43
C TYR A 92 9.87 -17.67 7.95
N VAL A 93 10.73 -16.88 8.57
CA VAL A 93 10.94 -16.86 10.02
C VAL A 93 10.56 -15.49 10.58
N LEU A 94 9.76 -15.47 11.66
CA LEU A 94 9.39 -14.24 12.34
C LEU A 94 10.62 -13.57 12.96
N ASP A 95 10.89 -12.32 12.58
CA ASP A 95 11.93 -11.51 13.19
C ASP A 95 11.55 -11.13 14.62
N ARG A 96 12.25 -11.72 15.59
CA ARG A 96 12.04 -11.48 17.02
C ARG A 96 12.78 -10.27 17.56
N SER A 97 13.59 -9.60 16.80
CA SER A 97 14.30 -8.38 17.19
C SER A 97 13.39 -7.15 17.21
N THR A 98 12.26 -7.18 16.50
CA THR A 98 11.31 -6.07 16.40
C THR A 98 10.38 -6.00 17.60
N LYS A 99 9.96 -4.78 17.99
CA LYS A 99 9.01 -4.55 19.09
C LYS A 99 7.62 -5.15 18.81
N HIS A 100 7.21 -5.21 17.55
CA HIS A 100 5.93 -5.73 17.09
C HIS A 100 6.14 -7.03 16.33
N ALA A 101 5.13 -7.90 16.32
CA ALA A 101 5.12 -9.10 15.50
C ALA A 101 4.55 -8.74 14.12
N TYR A 102 5.40 -8.57 13.11
CA TYR A 102 4.96 -8.23 11.75
C TYR A 102 5.94 -8.65 10.67
N ARG A 103 7.24 -8.77 10.97
CA ARG A 103 8.29 -9.01 9.98
C ARG A 103 8.64 -10.48 9.89
N PHE A 104 8.65 -10.98 8.69
CA PHE A 104 9.03 -12.36 8.36
C PHE A 104 10.13 -12.35 7.30
N ASP A 105 11.26 -13.00 7.59
CA ASP A 105 12.42 -13.05 6.71
C ASP A 105 12.69 -14.49 6.25
N ARG A 106 13.13 -14.62 4.97
CA ARG A 106 13.62 -15.86 4.37
C ARG A 106 14.81 -15.54 3.47
N GLY A 107 16.03 -15.70 3.97
CA GLY A 107 17.25 -15.27 3.26
C GLY A 107 17.24 -13.77 3.00
N GLN A 108 17.11 -13.37 1.73
CA GLN A 108 17.00 -11.95 1.34
C GLN A 108 15.52 -11.50 1.20
N ASP A 109 14.60 -12.44 1.17
CA ASP A 109 13.17 -12.14 1.06
C ASP A 109 12.60 -11.62 2.37
N ARG A 110 11.74 -10.64 2.30
CA ARG A 110 11.07 -10.03 3.46
C ARG A 110 9.60 -9.78 3.19
N VAL A 111 8.77 -10.20 4.13
CA VAL A 111 7.33 -9.90 4.17
C VAL A 111 7.00 -9.22 5.50
N ASP A 112 6.50 -8.00 5.43
CA ASP A 112 5.97 -7.26 6.58
C ASP A 112 4.45 -7.43 6.62
N LEU A 113 3.97 -8.29 7.53
CA LEU A 113 2.56 -8.63 7.70
C LEU A 113 1.94 -7.75 8.78
N MET A 114 1.11 -6.80 8.38
CA MET A 114 0.54 -5.76 9.23
C MET A 114 -0.98 -5.88 9.31
N CYS A 115 -1.63 -5.06 10.12
CA CYS A 115 -3.10 -5.04 10.26
C CYS A 115 -3.64 -3.62 10.13
N ALA A 116 -4.93 -3.47 9.86
CA ALA A 116 -5.59 -2.17 9.89
C ALA A 116 -5.59 -1.59 11.33
N ASP A 117 -5.36 -0.30 11.46
CA ASP A 117 -5.15 0.40 12.75
C ASP A 117 -6.33 0.24 13.73
N ARG A 118 -7.57 0.27 13.26
CA ARG A 118 -8.75 0.15 14.13
C ARG A 118 -8.79 -1.18 14.89
N GLN A 119 -8.38 -2.28 14.26
CA GLN A 119 -8.37 -3.60 14.90
C GLN A 119 -7.31 -3.65 16.01
N ILE A 120 -6.16 -3.01 15.79
CA ILE A 120 -5.10 -2.89 16.80
C ILE A 120 -5.57 -2.09 18.01
N ILE A 121 -6.23 -0.96 17.78
CA ILE A 121 -6.72 -0.07 18.86
C ILE A 121 -7.81 -0.75 19.71
N ILE A 122 -8.72 -1.50 19.09
CA ILE A 122 -9.89 -2.08 19.79
C ILE A 122 -9.52 -3.39 20.48
N LYS A 123 -8.79 -4.28 19.80
CA LYS A 123 -8.57 -5.67 20.24
C LYS A 123 -7.20 -5.90 20.88
N HIS A 124 -6.25 -4.97 20.70
CA HIS A 124 -4.86 -5.11 21.14
C HIS A 124 -4.25 -6.50 20.86
N PRO A 125 -4.38 -7.03 19.62
CA PRO A 125 -4.01 -8.38 19.33
C PRO A 125 -2.50 -8.60 19.47
N ARG A 126 -2.13 -9.79 19.90
CA ARG A 126 -0.74 -10.20 20.11
C ARG A 126 -0.43 -11.50 19.37
N TYR A 127 0.82 -11.64 18.95
CA TYR A 127 1.38 -12.86 18.40
C TYR A 127 2.80 -13.05 18.91
N ASP A 128 3.15 -14.28 19.30
CA ASP A 128 4.45 -14.60 19.89
C ASP A 128 4.83 -13.65 21.07
N GLY A 129 3.85 -13.33 21.93
CA GLY A 129 4.02 -12.43 23.08
C GLY A 129 4.12 -10.93 22.75
N ARG A 130 4.16 -10.53 21.49
CA ARG A 130 4.34 -9.15 21.02
C ARG A 130 3.06 -8.57 20.40
N PRO A 131 2.83 -7.24 20.52
CA PRO A 131 1.70 -6.61 19.85
C PRO A 131 1.88 -6.71 18.33
N LEU A 132 0.77 -6.79 17.59
CA LEU A 132 0.80 -6.68 16.14
C LEU A 132 1.08 -5.22 15.72
N PHE A 133 1.55 -5.04 14.49
CA PHE A 133 1.77 -3.72 13.91
C PHE A 133 0.53 -3.24 13.18
N GLY A 134 0.03 -2.06 13.55
CA GLY A 134 -1.11 -1.40 12.92
C GLY A 134 -0.66 -0.36 11.90
N ILE A 135 -1.22 -0.43 10.69
CA ILE A 135 -0.96 0.57 9.65
C ILE A 135 -1.79 1.82 9.96
N PRO A 136 -1.18 2.98 10.20
CA PRO A 136 -1.92 4.22 10.42
C PRO A 136 -2.81 4.53 9.20
N GLY A 137 -4.11 4.74 9.45
CA GLY A 137 -5.08 5.03 8.39
C GLY A 137 -5.54 3.83 7.57
N GLY A 138 -5.05 2.64 7.87
CA GLY A 138 -5.36 1.42 7.13
C GLY A 138 -6.85 1.11 7.04
N THR A 139 -7.59 1.23 8.14
CA THR A 139 -9.01 0.86 8.19
C THR A 139 -9.87 1.48 7.09
N ARG A 140 -9.64 2.75 6.74
CA ARG A 140 -10.43 3.42 5.70
C ARG A 140 -9.85 3.26 4.30
N ALA A 141 -8.54 3.33 4.17
CA ALA A 141 -7.87 3.18 2.88
C ALA A 141 -8.07 1.78 2.30
N LEU A 142 -8.11 0.75 3.17
CA LEU A 142 -8.33 -0.64 2.77
C LEU A 142 -9.78 -0.99 2.43
N GLN A 143 -10.74 -0.08 2.68
CA GLN A 143 -12.13 -0.22 2.23
C GLN A 143 -12.30 0.10 0.73
N GLN A 144 -11.35 0.80 0.13
CA GLN A 144 -11.36 1.20 -1.28
C GLN A 144 -10.18 0.56 -1.99
N THR A 145 -10.39 -0.65 -2.46
CA THR A 145 -9.37 -1.47 -3.12
C THR A 145 -9.82 -1.88 -4.51
N ILE A 146 -8.83 -2.11 -5.37
CA ILE A 146 -9.00 -2.70 -6.70
C ILE A 146 -8.30 -4.06 -6.74
N ASN A 147 -8.81 -4.95 -7.57
CA ASN A 147 -8.14 -6.19 -7.94
C ASN A 147 -7.29 -5.94 -9.18
N ILE A 148 -6.07 -6.43 -9.18
CA ILE A 148 -5.18 -6.38 -10.33
C ILE A 148 -4.76 -7.82 -10.64
N ASP A 149 -5.12 -8.30 -11.82
CA ASP A 149 -4.68 -9.59 -12.33
C ASP A 149 -3.38 -9.37 -13.13
N VAL A 150 -2.27 -9.81 -12.55
CA VAL A 150 -0.93 -9.72 -13.15
C VAL A 150 -0.70 -11.01 -13.92
N LEU A 151 -0.48 -10.89 -15.23
CA LEU A 151 -0.08 -12.01 -16.06
C LEU A 151 1.44 -12.21 -15.92
N THR A 152 1.83 -13.28 -15.26
CA THR A 152 3.23 -13.71 -15.14
C THR A 152 3.58 -14.68 -16.28
N ALA A 153 4.83 -15.10 -16.36
CA ALA A 153 5.25 -16.11 -17.35
C ALA A 153 4.60 -17.49 -17.10
N VAL A 154 4.07 -17.75 -15.93
CA VAL A 154 3.59 -19.08 -15.49
C VAL A 154 2.06 -19.13 -15.34
N ASP A 155 1.47 -18.07 -14.77
CA ASP A 155 0.05 -18.00 -14.40
C ASP A 155 -0.45 -16.56 -14.30
N THR A 156 -1.70 -16.40 -13.93
CA THR A 156 -2.27 -15.10 -13.56
C THR A 156 -2.38 -15.01 -12.04
N VAL A 157 -1.74 -14.01 -11.46
CA VAL A 157 -1.74 -13.77 -10.01
C VAL A 157 -2.60 -12.55 -9.71
N ARG A 158 -3.58 -12.73 -8.82
CA ARG A 158 -4.42 -11.62 -8.34
C ARG A 158 -3.80 -10.94 -7.15
N LEU A 159 -3.53 -9.64 -7.29
CA LEU A 159 -3.14 -8.74 -6.22
C LEU A 159 -4.31 -7.80 -5.89
N VAL A 160 -4.45 -7.46 -4.63
CA VAL A 160 -5.40 -6.45 -4.16
C VAL A 160 -4.61 -5.27 -3.66
N VAL A 161 -4.91 -4.07 -4.16
CA VAL A 161 -4.26 -2.83 -3.73
C VAL A 161 -5.30 -1.76 -3.39
N PRO A 162 -5.00 -0.78 -2.52
CA PRO A 162 -5.83 0.41 -2.37
C PRO A 162 -5.94 1.15 -3.72
N THR A 163 -7.03 1.85 -3.95
CA THR A 163 -7.09 2.83 -5.05
C THR A 163 -5.99 3.88 -4.87
N VAL A 164 -5.63 4.63 -5.91
CA VAL A 164 -4.63 5.72 -5.83
C VAL A 164 -4.95 6.67 -4.67
N ARG A 165 -6.23 7.04 -4.51
CA ARG A 165 -6.71 7.85 -3.37
C ARG A 165 -6.43 7.18 -2.02
N GLY A 166 -6.76 5.90 -1.88
CA GLY A 166 -6.47 5.12 -0.66
C GLY A 166 -4.98 5.05 -0.36
N ALA A 167 -4.17 4.87 -1.40
CA ALA A 167 -2.72 4.84 -1.31
C ALA A 167 -2.14 6.19 -0.84
N LEU A 168 -2.63 7.32 -1.38
CA LEU A 168 -2.24 8.65 -0.93
C LEU A 168 -2.60 8.89 0.55
N VAL A 169 -3.79 8.49 0.99
CA VAL A 169 -4.19 8.57 2.41
C VAL A 169 -3.26 7.75 3.30
N LEU A 170 -2.86 6.54 2.87
CA LEU A 170 -1.88 5.72 3.60
C LEU A 170 -0.51 6.38 3.65
N LYS A 171 0.00 6.91 2.54
CA LYS A 171 1.30 7.61 2.50
C LYS A 171 1.28 8.88 3.35
N GLY A 172 0.17 9.62 3.35
CA GLY A 172 0.00 10.78 4.25
C GLY A 172 -0.04 10.39 5.73
N ALA A 173 -0.69 9.29 6.08
CA ALA A 173 -0.69 8.77 7.44
C ALA A 173 0.71 8.30 7.88
N ALA A 174 1.42 7.58 7.01
CA ALA A 174 2.78 7.13 7.25
C ALA A 174 3.76 8.32 7.35
N TYR A 175 3.63 9.32 6.49
CA TYR A 175 4.40 10.56 6.55
C TYR A 175 4.28 11.26 7.91
N LEU A 176 3.08 11.30 8.48
CA LEU A 176 2.84 11.91 9.80
C LEU A 176 3.36 11.04 10.95
N ALA A 177 3.32 9.72 10.83
CA ALA A 177 3.65 8.78 11.90
C ALA A 177 5.13 8.36 11.93
N ASP A 178 5.79 8.25 10.77
CA ASP A 178 7.18 7.81 10.65
C ASP A 178 8.15 8.99 10.58
N SER A 179 8.76 9.32 11.70
CA SER A 179 9.75 10.41 11.75
C SER A 179 11.09 10.07 11.09
N ARG A 180 11.44 8.76 10.94
CA ARG A 180 12.75 8.32 10.45
C ARG A 180 12.82 8.25 8.92
N HIS A 181 11.74 7.79 8.28
CA HIS A 181 11.71 7.57 6.83
C HIS A 181 10.65 8.42 6.12
N ARG A 182 10.29 9.56 6.74
CA ARG A 182 9.25 10.48 6.25
C ARG A 182 9.43 10.86 4.77
N GLY A 183 10.67 11.10 4.33
CA GLY A 183 10.98 11.45 2.94
C GLY A 183 10.48 10.41 1.93
N ARG A 184 10.64 9.11 2.21
CA ARG A 184 10.17 8.04 1.31
C ARG A 184 8.66 8.09 1.06
N HIS A 185 7.87 8.47 2.08
CA HIS A 185 6.42 8.58 1.92
C HIS A 185 6.02 9.77 1.06
N ALA A 186 6.78 10.85 1.10
CA ALA A 186 6.59 12.01 0.23
C ALA A 186 7.04 11.68 -1.21
N GLU A 187 8.16 11.00 -1.42
CA GLU A 187 8.59 10.50 -2.75
C GLU A 187 7.54 9.57 -3.36
N ASP A 188 7.03 8.59 -2.60
CA ASP A 188 5.96 7.70 -3.04
C ASP A 188 4.67 8.46 -3.41
N ALA A 189 4.37 9.57 -2.70
CA ALA A 189 3.21 10.39 -2.99
C ALA A 189 3.34 11.15 -4.33
N VAL A 190 4.53 11.56 -4.74
CA VAL A 190 4.77 12.14 -6.08
C VAL A 190 4.34 11.18 -7.17
N VAL A 191 4.74 9.91 -7.08
CA VAL A 191 4.34 8.90 -8.06
C VAL A 191 2.83 8.68 -8.07
N LEU A 192 2.20 8.58 -6.90
CA LEU A 192 0.76 8.36 -6.80
C LEU A 192 -0.05 9.57 -7.32
N LEU A 193 0.45 10.80 -7.16
CA LEU A 193 -0.17 11.98 -7.76
C LEU A 193 -0.10 11.90 -9.29
N ALA A 194 1.03 11.48 -9.86
CA ALA A 194 1.17 11.29 -11.31
C ALA A 194 0.28 10.17 -11.87
N CYS A 195 -0.16 9.22 -11.03
CA CYS A 195 -1.09 8.14 -11.39
C CYS A 195 -2.57 8.54 -11.26
N MET A 196 -2.89 9.77 -10.93
CA MET A 196 -4.26 10.22 -10.70
C MET A 196 -4.81 10.95 -11.91
N ASP A 197 -5.96 10.49 -12.41
CA ASP A 197 -6.61 11.09 -13.58
C ASP A 197 -7.46 12.32 -13.21
N ASP A 198 -8.01 12.38 -11.99
CA ASP A 198 -8.88 13.46 -11.52
C ASP A 198 -8.62 13.73 -10.02
N ALA A 199 -8.06 14.90 -9.74
CA ALA A 199 -7.76 15.33 -8.37
C ALA A 199 -9.02 15.50 -7.51
N SER A 200 -10.17 15.80 -8.10
CA SER A 200 -11.43 15.96 -7.37
C SER A 200 -11.90 14.64 -6.75
N GLU A 201 -11.64 13.50 -7.42
CA GLU A 201 -11.94 12.17 -6.90
C GLU A 201 -11.17 11.85 -5.63
N ALA A 202 -9.98 12.44 -5.45
CA ALA A 202 -9.18 12.24 -4.24
C ALA A 202 -9.92 12.67 -2.97
N LEU A 203 -10.84 13.61 -3.07
CA LEU A 203 -11.54 14.21 -1.92
C LEU A 203 -12.93 13.64 -1.68
N LEU A 204 -13.50 12.87 -2.63
CA LEU A 204 -14.86 12.34 -2.51
C LEU A 204 -15.00 11.43 -1.29
N GLY A 205 -15.95 11.77 -0.40
CA GLY A 205 -16.27 10.95 0.77
C GLY A 205 -15.16 10.81 1.82
N LEU A 206 -14.06 11.58 1.72
CA LEU A 206 -13.00 11.55 2.71
C LEU A 206 -13.43 12.17 4.04
N SER A 207 -13.05 11.50 5.13
CA SER A 207 -13.17 12.08 6.47
C SER A 207 -12.23 13.27 6.65
N GLN A 208 -12.53 14.12 7.64
CA GLN A 208 -11.66 15.23 8.01
C GLN A 208 -10.23 14.76 8.33
N GLN A 209 -10.07 13.63 9.00
CA GLN A 209 -8.76 13.06 9.30
C GLN A 209 -7.99 12.67 8.02
N SER A 210 -8.65 12.02 7.06
CA SER A 210 -8.02 11.66 5.77
C SER A 210 -7.67 12.90 4.95
N ARG A 211 -8.53 13.93 4.95
CA ARG A 211 -8.20 15.24 4.34
C ARG A 211 -6.99 15.89 5.00
N GLY A 212 -6.84 15.79 6.32
CA GLY A 212 -5.66 16.28 7.05
C GLY A 212 -4.36 15.56 6.63
N ARG A 213 -4.43 14.27 6.31
CA ARG A 213 -3.30 13.50 5.78
C ARG A 213 -2.89 13.95 4.38
N LEU A 214 -3.85 14.21 3.51
CA LEU A 214 -3.58 14.77 2.18
C LEU A 214 -3.00 16.19 2.28
N ARG A 215 -3.57 17.07 3.13
CA ARG A 215 -2.99 18.39 3.36
C ARG A 215 -1.53 18.35 3.79
N ALA A 216 -1.17 17.37 4.64
CA ALA A 216 0.22 17.22 5.07
C ALA A 216 1.15 16.84 3.90
N LEU A 217 0.69 16.00 2.97
CA LEU A 217 1.44 15.67 1.74
C LEU A 217 1.51 16.86 0.81
N VAL A 218 0.38 17.52 0.52
CA VAL A 218 0.34 18.70 -0.33
C VAL A 218 1.31 19.76 0.20
N LYS A 219 1.25 20.06 1.49
CA LYS A 219 2.15 21.04 2.12
C LYS A 219 3.63 20.69 1.91
N VAL A 220 4.05 19.46 2.23
CA VAL A 220 5.47 19.09 2.10
C VAL A 220 5.92 19.08 0.64
N LEU A 221 5.08 18.65 -0.29
CA LEU A 221 5.41 18.62 -1.72
C LEU A 221 5.45 20.02 -2.35
N THR A 222 4.70 20.97 -1.82
CA THR A 222 4.77 22.39 -2.23
C THR A 222 6.01 23.09 -1.64
N GLU A 223 6.36 22.79 -0.38
CA GLU A 223 7.43 23.49 0.33
C GLU A 223 8.83 22.90 0.10
N GLN A 224 8.95 21.64 -0.32
CA GLN A 224 10.23 20.93 -0.39
C GLN A 224 10.52 20.36 -1.79
N THR A 225 11.76 20.53 -2.23
CA THR A 225 12.24 19.98 -3.52
C THR A 225 12.78 18.55 -3.42
N ALA A 226 13.22 18.14 -2.23
CA ALA A 226 13.84 16.83 -2.02
C ALA A 226 12.98 15.64 -2.48
N PRO A 227 11.65 15.57 -2.22
CA PRO A 227 10.81 14.46 -2.69
C PRO A 227 10.72 14.34 -4.22
N TRP A 228 11.04 15.38 -4.95
CA TRP A 228 10.96 15.44 -6.42
C TRP A 228 12.25 14.98 -7.13
N ALA A 229 13.38 15.07 -6.46
CA ALA A 229 14.72 15.03 -7.07
C ALA A 229 15.02 13.73 -7.85
N ASN A 230 14.44 12.60 -7.44
CA ASN A 230 14.75 11.29 -8.01
C ASN A 230 13.67 10.78 -8.98
N HIS A 231 12.74 11.63 -9.39
CA HIS A 231 11.68 11.24 -10.31
C HIS A 231 11.95 11.72 -11.74
N ASP A 232 11.49 10.94 -12.71
CA ASP A 232 11.50 11.31 -14.12
C ASP A 232 10.71 12.61 -14.36
N ALA A 233 11.09 13.38 -15.38
CA ALA A 233 10.46 14.66 -15.70
C ALA A 233 8.96 14.51 -16.03
N VAL A 234 8.54 13.41 -16.65
CA VAL A 234 7.14 13.13 -16.94
C VAL A 234 6.35 12.93 -15.65
N VAL A 235 6.89 12.12 -14.71
CA VAL A 235 6.27 11.91 -13.39
C VAL A 235 6.15 13.23 -12.64
N GLN A 236 7.23 14.05 -12.65
CA GLN A 236 7.20 15.35 -11.99
C GLN A 236 6.16 16.29 -12.59
N SER A 237 6.01 16.32 -13.92
CA SER A 237 5.05 17.19 -14.60
C SER A 237 3.62 16.83 -14.25
N LEU A 238 3.24 15.54 -14.40
CA LEU A 238 1.90 15.06 -14.09
C LEU A 238 1.56 15.24 -12.59
N ALA A 239 2.51 14.92 -11.71
CA ALA A 239 2.30 15.04 -10.27
C ALA A 239 2.12 16.50 -9.84
N ARG A 240 2.79 17.47 -10.49
CA ARG A 240 2.61 18.91 -10.19
C ARG A 240 1.23 19.41 -10.57
N GLU A 241 0.75 19.03 -11.76
CA GLU A 241 -0.60 19.39 -12.20
C GLU A 241 -1.65 18.91 -11.19
N THR A 242 -1.61 17.63 -10.81
CA THR A 242 -2.51 17.07 -9.79
C THR A 242 -2.32 17.73 -8.41
N LEU A 243 -1.07 18.05 -8.03
CA LEU A 243 -0.78 18.71 -6.75
C LEU A 243 -1.41 20.10 -6.68
N ASP A 244 -1.30 20.90 -7.75
CA ASP A 244 -1.84 22.25 -7.81
C ASP A 244 -3.38 22.22 -7.70
N GLU A 245 -4.04 21.32 -8.41
CA GLU A 245 -5.48 21.10 -8.29
C GLU A 245 -5.90 20.69 -6.87
N LEU A 246 -5.16 19.73 -6.26
CA LEU A 246 -5.44 19.31 -4.89
C LEU A 246 -5.22 20.41 -3.87
N ALA A 247 -4.21 21.27 -4.06
CA ALA A 247 -3.95 22.43 -3.20
C ALA A 247 -5.13 23.42 -3.23
N GLU A 248 -5.64 23.72 -4.43
CA GLU A 248 -6.84 24.54 -4.60
C GLU A 248 -8.06 23.92 -3.89
N LEU A 249 -8.35 22.65 -4.16
CA LEU A 249 -9.50 21.94 -3.59
C LEU A 249 -9.43 21.78 -2.06
N LEU A 250 -8.23 21.74 -1.49
CA LEU A 250 -8.00 21.64 -0.05
C LEU A 250 -7.91 23.00 0.64
N GLY A 251 -7.79 24.10 -0.12
CA GLY A 251 -7.59 25.45 0.39
C GLY A 251 -6.25 25.64 1.10
N THR A 252 -5.17 25.11 0.50
CA THR A 252 -3.80 25.13 1.05
C THR A 252 -2.86 25.90 0.15
#